data_64e48bf4a5e5c4208af1da125be96c92
#
_entry.id   64e48bf4a5e5c4208af1da125be96c92
#
_cell.length_a   1.000
_cell.length_b   1.000
_cell.length_c   1.000
_cell.angle_alpha   90.00
_cell.angle_beta   90.00
_cell.angle_gamma   90.00
#
_symmetry.space_group_name_H-M   'P 1'
#
loop_
_entity.id
_entity.type
_entity.pdbx_description
1 polymer ?
#
loop_
_entity_poly.entity_id
_entity_poly.type
_entity_poly.pdbx_seq_one_letter_code
_entity_poly.pdbx_strand_id
1 'polypeptide(L)'
;GTFGINNMLISDAGTVGRYFSVVTTLDVAPDSPVREERCPGKRNGTCGLCIRRCEAAALTEAGFDRFACLAQCLKNMALYPGADVCGKCTVELPCSYGIPMITTKE
;
A
#
# COMPACT_ATOMS: atom_id res chain seq x y z
N GLY A 1 2.71 -8.37 -8.20
CA GLY A 1 1.80 -7.30 -7.82
C GLY A 1 2.23 -5.93 -8.33
N THR A 2 1.41 -4.93 -8.10
CA THR A 2 1.71 -3.52 -8.40
C THR A 2 1.54 -2.70 -7.13
N PHE A 3 2.23 -1.55 -7.05
CA PHE A 3 2.11 -0.68 -5.88
C PHE A 3 0.89 0.22 -5.99
N GLY A 4 0.10 0.29 -4.92
CA GLY A 4 -1.01 1.23 -4.82
C GLY A 4 -0.56 2.66 -4.56
N ILE A 5 -1.50 3.59 -4.57
CA ILE A 5 -1.26 4.98 -4.15
C ILE A 5 -0.71 5.02 -2.72
N ASN A 6 -1.15 4.09 -1.86
CA ASN A 6 -0.67 3.94 -0.49
C ASN A 6 0.77 3.39 -0.39
N ASN A 7 1.45 3.25 -1.50
CA ASN A 7 2.81 2.73 -1.58
C ASN A 7 2.97 1.30 -1.06
N MET A 8 1.88 0.57 -0.97
CA MET A 8 1.87 -0.84 -0.58
C MET A 8 1.73 -1.73 -1.80
N LEU A 9 2.39 -2.88 -1.79
CA LEU A 9 2.30 -3.84 -2.88
C LEU A 9 0.95 -4.56 -2.83
N ILE A 10 0.18 -4.47 -3.92
CA ILE A 10 -1.07 -5.21 -4.07
C ILE A 10 -0.73 -6.59 -4.66
N SER A 11 -0.55 -7.55 -3.78
CA SER A 11 -0.37 -8.95 -4.16
C SER A 11 -1.74 -9.59 -4.48
N ASP A 12 -1.73 -10.84 -4.88
CA ASP A 12 -2.98 -11.58 -5.07
C ASP A 12 -3.82 -11.65 -3.78
N ALA A 13 -3.17 -11.56 -2.63
CA ALA A 13 -3.81 -11.52 -1.31
C ALA A 13 -4.04 -10.09 -0.77
N GLY A 14 -3.77 -9.07 -1.56
CA GLY A 14 -3.95 -7.67 -1.18
C GLY A 14 -2.71 -7.02 -0.61
N THR A 15 -2.91 -5.89 0.10
CA THR A 15 -1.82 -5.07 0.65
C THR A 15 -1.44 -5.45 2.08
N VAL A 16 -2.25 -6.22 2.79
CA VAL A 16 -2.00 -6.58 4.19
C VAL A 16 -0.98 -7.72 4.26
N GLY A 17 0.28 -7.37 4.21
CA GLY A 17 1.36 -8.33 4.28
C GLY A 17 2.70 -7.64 4.44
N ARG A 18 3.68 -8.42 4.86
CA ARG A 18 5.07 -7.98 4.91
C ARG A 18 5.90 -8.86 3.99
N TYR A 19 6.93 -8.28 3.43
CA TYR A 19 7.80 -8.95 2.47
C TYR A 19 9.22 -8.99 2.99
N PHE A 20 9.93 -10.02 2.62
CA PHE A 20 11.34 -10.17 2.95
C PHE A 20 12.05 -10.92 1.82
N SER A 21 13.38 -10.86 1.84
CA SER A 21 14.21 -11.55 0.86
C SER A 21 15.05 -12.62 1.53
N VAL A 22 15.26 -13.71 0.82
CA VAL A 22 16.14 -14.79 1.24
C VAL A 22 17.14 -15.07 0.14
N VAL A 23 18.42 -15.09 0.48
CA VAL A 23 19.47 -15.52 -0.45
C VAL A 23 19.67 -17.01 -0.25
N THR A 24 19.55 -17.78 -1.33
CA THR A 24 19.61 -19.24 -1.28
C THR A 24 20.30 -19.78 -2.53
N THR A 25 20.81 -21.02 -2.42
CA THR A 25 21.32 -21.76 -3.56
C THR A 25 20.23 -22.57 -4.29
N LEU A 26 18.99 -22.49 -3.81
CA LEU A 26 17.88 -23.17 -4.44
C LEU A 26 17.64 -22.62 -5.85
N ASP A 27 17.60 -23.52 -6.82
CA ASP A 27 17.33 -23.16 -8.21
C ASP A 27 15.83 -23.14 -8.46
N VAL A 28 15.26 -21.94 -8.53
CA VAL A 28 13.83 -21.72 -8.72
C VAL A 28 13.65 -20.78 -9.90
N ALA A 29 12.74 -21.14 -10.81
CA ALA A 29 12.40 -20.27 -11.93
C ALA A 29 11.72 -18.98 -11.43
N PRO A 30 12.11 -17.81 -11.95
CA PRO A 30 11.48 -16.56 -11.54
C PRO A 30 10.05 -16.47 -12.07
N ASP A 31 9.17 -15.83 -11.29
CA ASP A 31 7.83 -15.51 -11.73
C ASP A 31 7.85 -14.35 -12.74
N SER A 32 6.85 -14.29 -13.60
CA SER A 32 6.67 -13.18 -14.51
C SER A 32 6.14 -11.96 -13.75
N PRO A 33 6.65 -10.74 -14.05
CA PRO A 33 6.13 -9.53 -13.42
C PRO A 33 4.66 -9.30 -13.75
N VAL A 34 3.89 -8.85 -12.76
CA VAL A 34 2.53 -8.36 -13.00
C VAL A 34 2.62 -6.98 -13.64
N ARG A 35 2.07 -6.83 -14.85
CA ARG A 35 2.15 -5.59 -15.62
C ARG A 35 0.85 -4.78 -15.58
N GLU A 36 -0.25 -5.43 -15.25
CA GLU A 36 -1.54 -4.77 -15.13
C GLU A 36 -1.64 -4.00 -13.81
N GLU A 37 -1.96 -2.71 -13.89
CA GLU A 37 -2.12 -1.87 -12.70
C GLU A 37 -3.31 -2.33 -11.87
N ARG A 38 -3.07 -2.71 -10.63
CA ARG A 38 -4.10 -3.22 -9.72
C ARG A 38 -4.77 -2.14 -8.89
N CYS A 39 -4.19 -0.95 -8.80
CA CYS A 39 -4.74 0.16 -8.04
C CYS A 39 -5.78 0.93 -8.86
N PRO A 40 -7.08 0.91 -8.47
CA PRO A 40 -8.09 1.65 -9.23
C PRO A 40 -7.83 3.16 -9.28
N GLY A 41 -7.23 3.70 -8.23
CA GLY A 41 -6.86 5.12 -8.20
C GLY A 41 -5.82 5.48 -9.24
N LYS A 42 -4.78 4.64 -9.40
CA LYS A 42 -3.75 4.84 -10.42
C LYS A 42 -4.24 4.51 -11.82
N ARG A 43 -5.08 3.49 -11.93
CA ARG A 43 -5.53 3.00 -13.24
C ARG A 43 -6.51 3.96 -13.92
N ASN A 44 -7.51 4.44 -13.20
CA ASN A 44 -8.57 5.28 -13.79
C ASN A 44 -9.18 6.32 -12.82
N GLY A 45 -8.58 6.51 -11.66
CA GLY A 45 -9.03 7.50 -10.69
C GLY A 45 -10.31 7.15 -9.94
N THR A 46 -10.71 5.88 -9.91
CA THR A 46 -11.97 5.47 -9.25
C THR A 46 -11.81 5.15 -7.76
N CYS A 47 -10.62 5.29 -7.20
CA CYS A 47 -10.37 5.07 -5.78
C CYS A 47 -9.36 6.08 -5.25
N GLY A 48 -9.54 6.51 -4.01
CA GLY A 48 -8.64 7.42 -3.31
C GLY A 48 -8.81 7.29 -1.80
N LEU A 49 -9.30 6.13 -1.35
CA LEU A 49 -9.62 5.90 0.06
C LEU A 49 -8.38 6.00 0.95
N CYS A 50 -7.24 5.47 0.52
CA CYS A 50 -6.00 5.56 1.29
C CYS A 50 -5.55 7.00 1.49
N ILE A 51 -5.73 7.85 0.49
CA ILE A 51 -5.42 9.29 0.58
C ILE A 51 -6.26 9.93 1.69
N ARG A 52 -7.57 9.66 1.69
CA ARG A 52 -8.50 10.23 2.68
C ARG A 52 -8.23 9.72 4.09
N ARG A 53 -7.70 8.52 4.24
CA ARG A 53 -7.40 7.94 5.55
C ARG A 53 -6.05 8.37 6.13
N CYS A 54 -5.17 8.95 5.33
CA CYS A 54 -3.86 9.39 5.79
C CYS A 54 -3.97 10.69 6.59
N GLU A 55 -3.90 10.59 7.91
CA GLU A 55 -3.95 11.75 8.81
C GLU A 55 -2.77 12.70 8.62
N ALA A 56 -1.64 12.18 8.19
CA ALA A 56 -0.42 12.97 7.96
C ALA A 56 -0.44 13.71 6.63
N ALA A 57 -1.47 13.50 5.79
CA ALA A 57 -1.52 14.00 4.42
C ALA A 57 -0.28 13.63 3.59
N ALA A 58 0.31 12.47 3.89
CA ALA A 58 1.50 11.98 3.23
C ALA A 58 1.21 11.38 1.85
N LEU A 59 -0.03 10.97 1.61
CA LEU A 59 -0.45 10.38 0.35
C LEU A 59 -1.25 11.38 -0.46
N THR A 60 -0.83 11.58 -1.71
CA THR A 60 -1.55 12.38 -2.69
C THR A 60 -1.54 11.64 -4.03
N GLU A 61 -2.33 12.12 -4.98
CA GLU A 61 -2.29 11.58 -6.35
C GLU A 61 -0.92 11.80 -7.01
N ALA A 62 -0.18 12.82 -6.56
CA ALA A 62 1.15 13.15 -7.09
C ALA A 62 2.27 12.30 -6.50
N GLY A 63 2.06 11.65 -5.35
CA GLY A 63 3.09 10.82 -4.74
C GLY A 63 2.95 10.65 -3.24
N PHE A 64 4.03 10.14 -2.66
CA PHE A 64 4.12 9.79 -1.25
C PHE A 64 5.24 10.58 -0.56
N ASP A 65 4.85 11.30 0.50
CA ASP A 65 5.81 12.00 1.37
C ASP A 65 6.18 11.10 2.55
N ARG A 66 7.30 10.40 2.42
CA ARG A 66 7.77 9.47 3.45
C ARG A 66 8.12 10.16 4.78
N PHE A 67 8.51 11.43 4.74
CA PHE A 67 8.87 12.16 5.96
C PHE A 67 7.64 12.55 6.76
N ALA A 68 6.57 12.96 6.11
CA ALA A 68 5.29 13.20 6.77
C ALA A 68 4.73 11.91 7.39
N CYS A 69 4.84 10.79 6.67
CA CYS A 69 4.45 9.47 7.19
C CYS A 69 5.29 9.10 8.43
N LEU A 70 6.60 9.25 8.36
CA LEU A 70 7.49 8.98 9.49
C LEU A 70 7.14 9.84 10.72
N ALA A 71 6.87 11.12 10.50
CA ALA A 71 6.48 12.01 11.59
C ALA A 71 5.23 11.52 12.32
N GLN A 72 4.25 10.99 11.59
CA GLN A 72 3.05 10.40 12.19
C GLN A 72 3.37 9.12 12.97
N CYS A 73 4.26 8.28 12.46
CA CYS A 73 4.70 7.07 13.17
C CYS A 73 5.42 7.41 14.47
N LEU A 74 6.29 8.43 14.46
CA LEU A 74 6.99 8.90 15.65
C LEU A 74 6.02 9.50 16.69
N LYS A 75 5.01 10.21 16.23
CA LYS A 75 3.94 10.72 17.09
C LYS A 75 3.18 9.58 17.76
N ASN A 76 2.87 8.52 17.01
CA ASN A 76 2.21 7.33 17.55
C ASN A 76 3.08 6.64 18.60
N MET A 77 4.39 6.53 18.38
CA MET A 77 5.32 6.00 19.38
C MET A 77 5.30 6.77 20.68
N ALA A 78 5.21 8.09 20.61
CA ALA A 78 5.18 8.96 21.79
C ALA A 78 3.87 8.83 22.56
N LEU A 79 2.74 8.62 21.86
CA LEU A 79 1.41 8.56 22.46
C LEU A 79 1.02 7.16 22.96
N TYR A 80 1.47 6.12 22.27
CA TYR A 80 1.07 4.74 22.50
C TYR A 80 2.30 3.85 22.66
N PRO A 81 2.64 3.44 23.90
CA PRO A 81 3.80 2.57 24.13
C PRO A 81 3.77 1.31 23.28
N GLY A 82 4.87 1.05 22.59
CA GLY A 82 5.00 -0.11 21.69
C GLY A 82 4.49 0.11 20.27
N ALA A 83 3.83 1.22 19.98
CA ALA A 83 3.41 1.55 18.62
C ALA A 83 4.57 2.18 17.85
N ASP A 84 4.85 1.69 16.66
CA ASP A 84 5.93 2.21 15.81
C ASP A 84 5.49 2.40 14.36
N VAL A 85 4.22 2.15 14.07
CA VAL A 85 3.67 2.24 12.71
C VAL A 85 2.28 2.90 12.74
N CYS A 86 1.79 3.23 11.55
CA CYS A 86 0.43 3.63 11.30
C CYS A 86 -0.10 2.76 10.16
N GLY A 87 -1.23 2.11 10.32
CA GLY A 87 -1.79 1.20 9.33
C GLY A 87 -3.02 1.72 8.59
N LYS A 88 -3.37 2.98 8.75
CA LYS A 88 -4.64 3.53 8.25
C LYS A 88 -4.79 3.48 6.74
N CYS A 89 -3.69 3.51 5.99
CA CYS A 89 -3.72 3.43 4.54
C CYS A 89 -3.79 2.00 4.01
N THR A 90 -3.87 0.99 4.86
CA THR A 90 -3.94 -0.42 4.45
C THR A 90 -5.08 -1.20 5.09
N VAL A 91 -5.78 -0.64 6.08
CA VAL A 91 -6.81 -1.36 6.85
C VAL A 91 -8.17 -1.19 6.18
N GLU A 92 -8.83 -2.31 5.90
CA GLU A 92 -10.19 -2.37 5.37
C GLU A 92 -10.43 -1.50 4.14
N LEU A 93 -9.48 -1.54 3.22
CA LEU A 93 -9.60 -0.91 1.90
C LEU A 93 -9.96 -1.95 0.85
N PRO A 94 -10.44 -1.54 -0.34
CA PRO A 94 -10.70 -2.49 -1.42
C PRO A 94 -9.49 -3.35 -1.80
N CYS A 95 -8.27 -2.82 -1.62
CA CYS A 95 -7.03 -3.54 -1.92
C CYS A 95 -6.43 -4.28 -0.72
N SER A 96 -7.07 -4.27 0.45
CA SER A 96 -6.45 -4.82 1.66
C SER A 96 -6.27 -6.33 1.61
N TYR A 97 -7.27 -7.07 1.17
CA TYR A 97 -7.29 -8.54 1.28
C TYR A 97 -7.37 -9.26 -0.06
N GLY A 98 -7.22 -8.56 -1.14
CA GLY A 98 -7.27 -9.13 -2.49
C GLY A 98 -7.03 -8.07 -3.55
N ILE A 99 -7.11 -8.50 -4.81
CA ILE A 99 -7.01 -7.57 -5.94
C ILE A 99 -8.32 -6.79 -6.01
N PRO A 100 -8.29 -5.45 -5.93
CA PRO A 100 -9.51 -4.68 -5.97
C PRO A 100 -10.18 -4.72 -7.35
N MET A 101 -11.50 -4.64 -7.38
CA MET A 101 -12.23 -4.51 -8.63
C MET A 101 -11.94 -3.17 -9.28
N ILE A 102 -11.71 -3.19 -10.57
CA ILE A 102 -11.57 -1.98 -11.37
C ILE A 102 -12.93 -1.65 -11.94
N THR A 103 -13.53 -0.56 -11.45
CA THR A 103 -14.82 -0.09 -11.96
C THR A 103 -14.61 0.87 -13.13
N THR A 104 -15.58 0.91 -14.05
CA THR A 104 -15.55 1.86 -15.15
C THR A 104 -15.89 3.24 -14.61
N LYS A 105 -15.07 4.23 -14.95
CA LYS A 105 -15.36 5.62 -14.61
C LYS A 105 -16.37 6.18 -15.61
N GLU A 106 -17.53 6.55 -15.10
CA GLU A 106 -18.57 7.17 -15.91
C GLU A 106 -18.36 8.69 -16.02
#